data_da67cf7e5ce3679f573c0dccbb3cad6f
#
_entry.id   da67cf7e5ce3679f573c0dccbb3cad6f
#
_cell.length_a   1.000
_cell.length_b   1.000
_cell.length_c   1.000
_cell.angle_alpha   90.00
_cell.angle_beta   90.00
_cell.angle_gamma   90.00
#
_symmetry.space_group_name_H-M   'P 1'
#
loop_
_entity.id
_entity.type
_entity.pdbx_description
1 polymer ?
#
loop_
_entity_poly.entity_id
_entity_poly.type
_entity_poly.pdbx_seq_one_letter_code
_entity_poly.pdbx_strand_id
1 'polypeptide(L)'
;MQRYDYLKAIAADAADIKDALVVSTGWASREWWAVRPSDGNLKTRTLGLVSSIAAGLAIALPQRKVIAIDGDGAFLMNLCGLPTIAKQSPGNFIHLLFDNEIYEASGGTATASRHADAVVLAKGAGYRNATWVKSLEEFRVEFVRAWQHNELTLIAVKVEPGQPKDLPPLKLDEIENKYRFMRYLEATEKKGILNPGFDSKL
;
A
#
# COMPACT_ATOMS: atom_id res chain seq x y z
N MET A 1 -8.83 -15.68 7.94
CA MET A 1 -9.12 -15.13 6.58
C MET A 1 -7.82 -14.59 6.00
N GLN A 2 -7.56 -14.83 4.72
CA GLN A 2 -6.31 -14.41 4.06
C GLN A 2 -6.36 -12.96 3.58
N ARG A 3 -5.21 -12.31 3.42
CA ARG A 3 -5.07 -10.95 2.88
C ARG A 3 -5.80 -10.75 1.55
N TYR A 4 -5.74 -11.75 0.68
CA TYR A 4 -6.38 -11.70 -0.64
C TYR A 4 -7.89 -11.45 -0.59
N ASP A 5 -8.58 -11.95 0.44
CA ASP A 5 -10.02 -11.75 0.61
C ASP A 5 -10.36 -10.29 0.89
N TYR A 6 -9.55 -9.62 1.72
CA TYR A 6 -9.67 -8.19 2.00
C TYR A 6 -9.39 -7.35 0.76
N LEU A 7 -8.33 -7.69 0.00
CA LEU A 7 -7.97 -6.97 -1.22
C LEU A 7 -9.05 -7.05 -2.29
N LYS A 8 -9.69 -8.23 -2.46
CA LYS A 8 -10.84 -8.38 -3.36
C LYS A 8 -12.02 -7.50 -2.94
N ALA A 9 -12.30 -7.44 -1.65
CA ALA A 9 -13.42 -6.67 -1.14
C ALA A 9 -13.26 -5.17 -1.43
N ILE A 10 -12.11 -4.58 -1.08
CA ILE A 10 -11.90 -3.14 -1.32
C ILE A 10 -11.84 -2.78 -2.81
N ALA A 11 -11.37 -3.69 -3.65
CA ALA A 11 -11.38 -3.48 -5.10
C ALA A 11 -12.80 -3.41 -5.69
N ALA A 12 -13.78 -3.99 -5.02
CA ALA A 12 -15.19 -3.91 -5.38
C ALA A 12 -15.89 -2.69 -4.78
N ASP A 13 -15.44 -2.21 -3.61
CA ASP A 13 -16.12 -1.17 -2.83
C ASP A 13 -15.86 0.25 -3.34
N ALA A 14 -14.75 0.49 -4.03
CA ALA A 14 -14.41 1.80 -4.56
C ALA A 14 -14.40 1.79 -6.09
N ALA A 15 -15.40 2.41 -6.72
CA ALA A 15 -15.58 2.38 -8.17
C ALA A 15 -14.41 3.03 -8.95
N ASP A 16 -13.79 4.04 -8.35
CA ASP A 16 -12.67 4.81 -8.88
C ASP A 16 -11.29 4.35 -8.36
N ILE A 17 -11.24 3.21 -7.66
CA ILE A 17 -9.97 2.63 -7.16
C ILE A 17 -8.98 2.32 -8.29
N LYS A 18 -9.48 2.17 -9.53
CA LYS A 18 -8.65 1.99 -10.73
C LYS A 18 -7.65 3.13 -10.94
N ASP A 19 -7.96 4.32 -10.45
CA ASP A 19 -7.14 5.52 -10.61
C ASP A 19 -6.21 5.74 -9.40
N ALA A 20 -6.30 4.91 -8.35
CA ALA A 20 -5.39 4.95 -7.22
C ALA A 20 -3.99 4.50 -7.61
N LEU A 21 -2.99 5.11 -6.97
CA LEU A 21 -1.62 4.62 -6.98
C LEU A 21 -1.44 3.65 -5.82
N VAL A 22 -0.92 2.48 -6.10
CA VAL A 22 -0.75 1.45 -5.08
C VAL A 22 0.70 1.04 -4.96
N VAL A 23 1.26 1.16 -3.76
CA VAL A 23 2.60 0.68 -3.44
C VAL A 23 2.49 -0.57 -2.58
N SER A 24 3.18 -1.62 -2.96
CA SER A 24 3.11 -2.91 -2.28
C SER A 24 4.44 -3.66 -2.33
N THR A 25 4.58 -4.67 -1.46
CA THR A 25 5.78 -5.53 -1.42
C THR A 25 5.41 -7.00 -1.30
N GLY A 26 6.35 -7.87 -1.58
CA GLY A 26 6.23 -9.31 -1.40
C GLY A 26 5.05 -9.91 -2.17
N TRP A 27 4.35 -10.83 -1.52
CA TRP A 27 3.20 -11.51 -2.10
C TRP A 27 1.96 -10.62 -2.23
N ALA A 28 1.83 -9.58 -1.42
CA ALA A 28 0.75 -8.61 -1.56
C ALA A 28 0.74 -7.93 -2.95
N SER A 29 1.92 -7.71 -3.55
CA SER A 29 2.01 -7.17 -4.91
C SER A 29 1.37 -8.09 -5.95
N ARG A 30 1.62 -9.40 -5.85
CA ARG A 30 1.04 -10.39 -6.75
C ARG A 30 -0.47 -10.49 -6.58
N GLU A 31 -0.93 -10.49 -5.34
CA GLU A 31 -2.35 -10.55 -5.01
C GLU A 31 -3.11 -9.31 -5.50
N TRP A 32 -2.57 -8.13 -5.25
CA TRP A 32 -3.19 -6.89 -5.73
C TRP A 32 -3.21 -6.80 -7.25
N TRP A 33 -2.11 -7.21 -7.90
CA TRP A 33 -2.06 -7.24 -9.37
C TRP A 33 -3.10 -8.19 -9.97
N ALA A 34 -3.35 -9.33 -9.34
CA ALA A 34 -4.38 -10.27 -9.80
C ALA A 34 -5.80 -9.71 -9.64
N VAL A 35 -6.03 -8.88 -8.62
CA VAL A 35 -7.33 -8.23 -8.37
C VAL A 35 -7.50 -6.99 -9.25
N ARG A 36 -6.44 -6.16 -9.37
CA ARG A 36 -6.48 -4.86 -10.07
C ARG A 36 -5.18 -4.65 -10.84
N PRO A 37 -5.02 -5.26 -12.03
CA PRO A 37 -3.87 -5.00 -12.88
C PRO A 37 -3.88 -3.55 -13.37
N SER A 38 -2.77 -2.82 -13.12
CA SER A 38 -2.62 -1.42 -13.52
C SER A 38 -1.15 -1.02 -13.48
N ASP A 39 -0.71 -0.20 -14.41
CA ASP A 39 0.62 0.42 -14.35
C ASP A 39 0.73 1.47 -13.22
N GLY A 40 -0.39 1.86 -12.60
CA GLY A 40 -0.43 2.62 -11.34
C GLY A 40 -0.05 1.80 -10.09
N ASN A 41 0.25 0.51 -10.24
CA ASN A 41 0.75 -0.35 -9.16
C ASN A 41 2.28 -0.37 -9.16
N LEU A 42 2.89 0.08 -8.06
CA LEU A 42 4.33 0.01 -7.85
C LEU A 42 4.67 -1.12 -6.88
N LYS A 43 5.41 -2.10 -7.38
CA LYS A 43 5.97 -3.18 -6.59
C LYS A 43 7.36 -2.78 -6.09
N THR A 44 7.62 -2.87 -4.79
CA THR A 44 8.96 -2.70 -4.23
C THR A 44 9.46 -4.00 -3.59
N ARG A 45 10.76 -4.31 -3.79
CA ARG A 45 11.43 -5.42 -3.11
C ARG A 45 11.95 -5.03 -1.73
N THR A 46 12.17 -3.76 -1.51
CA THR A 46 12.78 -3.29 -0.26
C THR A 46 11.72 -3.25 0.82
N LEU A 47 11.80 -4.19 1.74
CA LEU A 47 10.98 -4.17 2.96
C LEU A 47 11.25 -2.88 3.74
N GLY A 48 10.20 -2.35 4.37
CA GLY A 48 10.26 -1.10 5.13
C GLY A 48 10.10 0.16 4.29
N LEU A 49 10.06 0.11 2.95
CA LEU A 49 9.93 1.31 2.11
C LEU A 49 8.53 1.54 1.54
N VAL A 50 7.60 0.61 1.73
CA VAL A 50 6.23 0.70 1.17
C VAL A 50 5.55 2.00 1.62
N SER A 51 5.47 2.22 2.94
CA SER A 51 4.82 3.39 3.51
C SER A 51 5.52 4.70 3.13
N SER A 52 6.86 4.73 3.10
CA SER A 52 7.64 5.92 2.77
C SER A 52 7.49 6.30 1.29
N ILE A 53 7.53 5.33 0.38
CA ILE A 53 7.31 5.57 -1.06
C ILE A 53 5.87 6.05 -1.30
N ALA A 54 4.88 5.38 -0.70
CA ALA A 54 3.49 5.76 -0.84
C ALA A 54 3.20 7.15 -0.29
N ALA A 55 3.77 7.50 0.87
CA ALA A 55 3.65 8.85 1.42
C ALA A 55 4.30 9.91 0.52
N GLY A 56 5.47 9.62 -0.04
CA GLY A 56 6.11 10.51 -1.02
C GLY A 56 5.24 10.77 -2.25
N LEU A 57 4.61 9.73 -2.79
CA LEU A 57 3.64 9.85 -3.89
C LEU A 57 2.43 10.67 -3.48
N ALA A 58 1.88 10.43 -2.29
CA ALA A 58 0.71 11.16 -1.80
C ALA A 58 1.00 12.66 -1.61
N ILE A 59 2.18 13.01 -1.12
CA ILE A 59 2.62 14.41 -0.98
C ILE A 59 2.82 15.07 -2.36
N ALA A 60 3.46 14.35 -3.29
CA ALA A 60 3.75 14.88 -4.63
C ALA A 60 2.50 15.00 -5.52
N LEU A 61 1.49 14.16 -5.28
CA LEU A 61 0.28 14.02 -6.10
C LEU A 61 -0.98 14.11 -5.23
N PRO A 62 -1.28 15.28 -4.64
CA PRO A 62 -2.36 15.44 -3.66
C PRO A 62 -3.77 15.18 -4.24
N GLN A 63 -3.92 15.16 -5.56
CA GLN A 63 -5.18 14.86 -6.25
C GLN A 63 -5.39 13.35 -6.49
N ARG A 64 -4.38 12.51 -6.23
CA ARG A 64 -4.44 11.06 -6.43
C ARG A 64 -4.60 10.36 -5.09
N LYS A 65 -5.51 9.42 -5.00
CA LYS A 65 -5.53 8.50 -3.86
C LYS A 65 -4.31 7.58 -3.93
N VAL A 66 -3.64 7.40 -2.82
CA VAL A 66 -2.47 6.52 -2.70
C VAL A 66 -2.72 5.48 -1.60
N ILE A 67 -2.50 4.22 -1.93
CA ILE A 67 -2.65 3.09 -1.03
C ILE A 67 -1.28 2.44 -0.82
N ALA A 68 -0.87 2.28 0.42
CA ALA A 68 0.20 1.36 0.80
C ALA A 68 -0.40 0.02 1.21
N ILE A 69 0.04 -1.08 0.61
CA ILE A 69 -0.29 -2.43 1.04
C ILE A 69 0.95 -3.02 1.69
N ASP A 70 0.99 -3.01 3.00
CA ASP A 70 2.15 -3.36 3.81
C ASP A 70 1.92 -4.63 4.63
N GLY A 71 2.98 -5.32 4.97
CA GLY A 71 2.98 -6.42 5.92
C GLY A 71 3.60 -5.98 7.25
N ASP A 72 3.28 -6.69 8.32
CA ASP A 72 3.79 -6.43 9.66
C ASP A 72 5.33 -6.39 9.74
N GLY A 73 5.99 -7.34 9.09
CA GLY A 73 7.46 -7.36 9.06
C GLY A 73 8.06 -6.17 8.31
N ALA A 74 7.47 -5.76 7.19
CA ALA A 74 7.92 -4.60 6.44
C ALA A 74 7.65 -3.29 7.20
N PHE A 75 6.49 -3.17 7.82
CA PHE A 75 6.12 -2.03 8.67
C PHE A 75 7.13 -1.85 9.82
N LEU A 76 7.44 -2.92 10.55
CA LEU A 76 8.35 -2.87 11.69
C LEU A 76 9.82 -2.59 11.31
N MET A 77 10.21 -2.84 10.07
CA MET A 77 11.57 -2.53 9.58
C MET A 77 11.83 -1.03 9.40
N ASN A 78 10.81 -0.18 9.36
CA ASN A 78 10.99 1.26 9.11
C ASN A 78 10.02 2.13 9.91
N LEU A 79 10.00 1.96 11.20
CA LEU A 79 9.17 2.78 12.10
C LEU A 79 9.59 4.26 12.12
N CYS A 80 10.85 4.55 11.81
CA CYS A 80 11.37 5.93 11.78
C CYS A 80 10.73 6.80 10.68
N GLY A 81 10.11 6.19 9.66
CA GLY A 81 9.34 6.92 8.65
C GLY A 81 7.99 7.45 9.15
N LEU A 82 7.39 6.81 10.14
CA LEU A 82 6.04 7.14 10.61
C LEU A 82 5.89 8.58 11.14
N PRO A 83 6.81 9.12 11.98
CA PRO A 83 6.70 10.51 12.43
C PRO A 83 6.76 11.53 11.27
N THR A 84 7.57 11.25 10.25
CA THR A 84 7.64 12.09 9.06
C THR A 84 6.33 12.07 8.28
N ILE A 85 5.74 10.89 8.08
CA ILE A 85 4.45 10.72 7.41
C ILE A 85 3.35 11.43 8.21
N ALA A 86 3.31 11.24 9.53
CA ALA A 86 2.36 11.88 10.43
C ALA A 86 2.48 13.41 10.41
N LYS A 87 3.71 13.95 10.40
CA LYS A 87 3.96 15.39 10.29
C LYS A 87 3.43 15.97 8.97
N GLN A 88 3.64 15.30 7.85
CA GLN A 88 3.14 15.73 6.55
C GLN A 88 1.63 15.51 6.42
N SER A 89 1.11 14.50 7.08
CA SER A 89 -0.30 14.15 7.15
C SER A 89 -1.03 14.20 5.80
N PRO A 90 -0.53 13.50 4.76
CA PRO A 90 -1.17 13.56 3.44
C PRO A 90 -2.55 12.92 3.49
N GLY A 91 -3.59 13.73 3.29
CA GLY A 91 -4.99 13.30 3.44
C GLY A 91 -5.44 12.26 2.41
N ASN A 92 -4.74 12.17 1.30
CA ASN A 92 -5.00 11.23 0.22
C ASN A 92 -4.31 9.87 0.39
N PHE A 93 -3.69 9.60 1.56
CA PHE A 93 -2.91 8.39 1.84
C PHE A 93 -3.64 7.43 2.77
N ILE A 94 -3.84 6.18 2.30
CA ILE A 94 -4.39 5.07 3.07
C ILE A 94 -3.31 4.00 3.24
N HIS A 95 -2.96 3.70 4.49
CA HIS A 95 -1.98 2.68 4.84
C HIS A 95 -2.70 1.42 5.32
N LEU A 96 -2.71 0.37 4.52
CA LEU A 96 -3.28 -0.94 4.83
C LEU A 96 -2.18 -1.84 5.37
N LEU A 97 -2.35 -2.33 6.59
CA LEU A 97 -1.40 -3.22 7.26
C LEU A 97 -2.02 -4.60 7.47
N PHE A 98 -1.45 -5.60 6.82
CA PHE A 98 -1.84 -7.00 6.96
C PHE A 98 -0.83 -7.74 7.82
N ASP A 99 -1.24 -8.11 9.03
CA ASP A 99 -0.39 -8.76 10.01
C ASP A 99 -0.66 -10.27 10.05
N ASN A 100 0.26 -11.04 9.48
CA ASN A 100 0.26 -12.50 9.50
C ASN A 100 1.35 -13.10 10.42
N GLU A 101 2.11 -12.25 11.13
CA GLU A 101 3.14 -12.60 12.11
C GLU A 101 4.36 -13.33 11.53
N ILE A 102 4.49 -13.41 10.18
CA ILE A 102 5.62 -14.08 9.53
C ILE A 102 6.15 -13.33 8.30
N TYR A 103 7.43 -13.52 8.00
CA TYR A 103 8.04 -13.13 6.73
C TYR A 103 7.73 -14.18 5.65
N GLU A 104 6.52 -14.14 5.13
CA GLU A 104 5.94 -15.14 4.25
C GLU A 104 6.75 -15.37 2.96
N ALA A 105 7.21 -14.29 2.33
CA ALA A 105 7.94 -14.34 1.06
C ALA A 105 9.40 -14.80 1.20
N SER A 106 9.93 -14.90 2.43
CA SER A 106 11.34 -15.24 2.72
C SER A 106 11.50 -16.43 3.68
N GLY A 107 10.57 -17.38 3.63
CA GLY A 107 10.71 -18.65 4.34
C GLY A 107 9.84 -18.80 5.58
N GLY A 108 8.95 -17.85 5.88
CA GLY A 108 7.95 -18.00 6.96
C GLY A 108 8.50 -17.83 8.38
N THR A 109 9.66 -17.20 8.54
CA THR A 109 10.19 -16.87 9.87
C THR A 109 9.31 -15.86 10.58
N ALA A 110 9.17 -15.97 11.91
CA ALA A 110 8.33 -15.08 12.70
C ALA A 110 8.84 -13.63 12.63
N THR A 111 7.89 -12.69 12.56
CA THR A 111 8.16 -11.27 12.75
C THR A 111 8.10 -10.90 14.23
N ALA A 112 8.43 -9.64 14.54
CA ALA A 112 8.30 -9.11 15.90
C ALA A 112 6.88 -8.59 16.22
N SER A 113 5.89 -8.77 15.34
CA SER A 113 4.55 -8.17 15.47
C SER A 113 3.78 -8.67 16.70
N ARG A 114 4.12 -9.86 17.23
CA ARG A 114 3.55 -10.35 18.50
C ARG A 114 3.95 -9.52 19.72
N HIS A 115 5.02 -8.74 19.61
CA HIS A 115 5.56 -7.91 20.69
C HIS A 115 5.38 -6.41 20.44
N ALA A 116 4.75 -6.05 19.32
CA ALA A 116 4.59 -4.67 18.90
C ALA A 116 3.19 -4.41 18.35
N ASP A 117 2.46 -3.49 18.96
CA ASP A 117 1.15 -3.06 18.45
C ASP A 117 1.33 -1.97 17.40
N ALA A 118 1.06 -2.31 16.14
CA ALA A 118 1.24 -1.40 15.01
C ALA A 118 0.36 -0.14 15.10
N VAL A 119 -0.85 -0.25 15.64
CA VAL A 119 -1.76 0.88 15.80
C VAL A 119 -1.26 1.81 16.91
N VAL A 120 -0.77 1.27 18.02
CA VAL A 120 -0.15 2.05 19.10
C VAL A 120 1.09 2.77 18.60
N LEU A 121 1.95 2.09 17.82
CA LEU A 121 3.14 2.69 17.23
C LEU A 121 2.78 3.81 16.25
N ALA A 122 1.80 3.61 15.39
CA ALA A 122 1.35 4.65 14.47
C ALA A 122 0.75 5.86 15.18
N LYS A 123 -0.09 5.64 16.20
CA LYS A 123 -0.64 6.72 17.03
C LYS A 123 0.46 7.46 17.79
N GLY A 124 1.40 6.73 18.38
CA GLY A 124 2.56 7.32 19.06
C GLY A 124 3.44 8.16 18.14
N ALA A 125 3.50 7.79 16.86
CA ALA A 125 4.18 8.57 15.83
C ALA A 125 3.38 9.79 15.33
N GLY A 126 2.10 9.91 15.69
CA GLY A 126 1.25 11.06 15.35
C GLY A 126 0.15 10.80 14.31
N TYR A 127 -0.10 9.54 13.91
CA TYR A 127 -1.27 9.21 13.09
C TYR A 127 -2.55 9.45 13.90
N ARG A 128 -3.43 10.31 13.40
CA ARG A 128 -4.71 10.60 14.06
C ARG A 128 -5.70 9.45 13.87
N ASN A 129 -5.72 8.87 12.67
CA ASN A 129 -6.59 7.77 12.33
C ASN A 129 -5.75 6.50 12.14
N ALA A 130 -5.74 5.65 13.14
CA ALA A 130 -5.13 4.32 13.09
C ALA A 130 -6.00 3.36 13.90
N THR A 131 -6.39 2.23 13.31
CA THR A 131 -7.30 1.27 13.93
C THR A 131 -6.95 -0.17 13.57
N TRP A 132 -7.17 -1.08 14.55
CA TRP A 132 -7.31 -2.50 14.31
C TRP A 132 -8.76 -2.81 13.97
N VAL A 133 -8.96 -3.55 12.89
CA VAL A 133 -10.26 -4.14 12.53
C VAL A 133 -10.22 -5.65 12.72
N LYS A 134 -11.38 -6.23 13.07
CA LYS A 134 -11.49 -7.64 13.46
C LYS A 134 -12.24 -8.49 12.45
N SER A 135 -12.90 -7.88 11.47
CA SER A 135 -13.68 -8.56 10.47
C SER A 135 -13.52 -7.91 9.09
N LEU A 136 -13.91 -8.67 8.06
CA LEU A 136 -13.96 -8.13 6.69
C LEU A 136 -14.94 -6.96 6.59
N GLU A 137 -16.05 -7.01 7.29
CA GLU A 137 -17.05 -5.95 7.27
C GLU A 137 -16.49 -4.66 7.90
N GLU A 138 -15.87 -4.75 9.08
CA GLU A 138 -15.21 -3.60 9.69
C GLU A 138 -14.11 -3.02 8.77
N PHE A 139 -13.33 -3.90 8.12
CA PHE A 139 -12.29 -3.46 7.19
C PHE A 139 -12.87 -2.67 6.02
N ARG A 140 -13.96 -3.16 5.42
CA ARG A 140 -14.65 -2.48 4.32
C ARG A 140 -15.19 -1.12 4.74
N VAL A 141 -15.86 -1.07 5.89
CA VAL A 141 -16.41 0.18 6.44
C VAL A 141 -15.30 1.21 6.66
N GLU A 142 -14.20 0.83 7.32
CA GLU A 142 -13.07 1.73 7.57
C GLU A 142 -12.35 2.14 6.27
N PHE A 143 -12.23 1.22 5.30
CA PHE A 143 -11.64 1.53 4.01
C PHE A 143 -12.50 2.55 3.23
N VAL A 144 -13.82 2.33 3.14
CA VAL A 144 -14.74 3.27 2.46
C VAL A 144 -14.72 4.63 3.15
N ARG A 145 -14.71 4.65 4.50
CA ARG A 145 -14.58 5.89 5.26
C ARG A 145 -13.27 6.63 4.90
N ALA A 146 -12.12 5.95 4.94
CA ALA A 146 -10.83 6.54 4.59
C ALA A 146 -10.77 6.98 3.12
N TRP A 147 -11.45 6.25 2.24
CA TRP A 147 -11.55 6.59 0.82
C TRP A 147 -12.31 7.90 0.58
N GLN A 148 -13.42 8.10 1.28
CA GLN A 148 -14.28 9.27 1.14
C GLN A 148 -13.72 10.51 1.87
N HIS A 149 -13.06 10.32 3.00
CA HIS A 149 -12.47 11.41 3.78
C HIS A 149 -11.00 11.60 3.40
N ASN A 150 -10.56 12.84 3.25
CA ASN A 150 -9.16 13.14 2.96
C ASN A 150 -8.35 13.23 4.26
N GLU A 151 -8.13 12.07 4.87
CA GLU A 151 -7.41 11.95 6.14
C GLU A 151 -6.39 10.81 6.07
N LEU A 152 -5.15 11.10 6.51
CA LEU A 152 -4.14 10.05 6.69
C LEU A 152 -4.69 8.95 7.60
N THR A 153 -4.85 7.74 7.07
CA THR A 153 -5.47 6.63 7.81
C THR A 153 -4.61 5.37 7.72
N LEU A 154 -4.39 4.71 8.86
CA LEU A 154 -3.85 3.36 8.93
C LEU A 154 -4.95 2.39 9.35
N ILE A 155 -5.15 1.33 8.56
CA ILE A 155 -6.09 0.25 8.85
C ILE A 155 -5.28 -1.05 8.98
N ALA A 156 -5.24 -1.62 10.17
CA ALA A 156 -4.52 -2.84 10.47
C ALA A 156 -5.51 -4.01 10.67
N VAL A 157 -5.14 -5.18 10.16
CA VAL A 157 -5.93 -6.41 10.32
C VAL A 157 -5.02 -7.62 10.48
N LYS A 158 -5.39 -8.51 11.41
CA LYS A 158 -4.77 -9.83 11.52
C LYS A 158 -5.28 -10.74 10.41
N VAL A 159 -4.36 -11.41 9.73
CA VAL A 159 -4.67 -12.32 8.64
C VAL A 159 -3.96 -13.65 8.80
N GLU A 160 -4.53 -14.69 8.20
CA GLU A 160 -3.88 -15.98 8.10
C GLU A 160 -2.77 -15.94 7.05
N PRO A 161 -1.63 -16.57 7.29
CA PRO A 161 -0.59 -16.76 6.28
C PRO A 161 -1.13 -17.53 5.06
N GLY A 162 -0.53 -17.31 3.91
CA GLY A 162 -0.82 -18.04 2.69
C GLY A 162 -1.37 -17.18 1.56
N GLN A 163 -1.38 -17.79 0.38
CA GLN A 163 -1.93 -17.23 -0.84
C GLN A 163 -2.90 -18.22 -1.47
N PRO A 164 -3.87 -17.76 -2.28
CA PRO A 164 -4.65 -18.64 -3.13
C PRO A 164 -3.74 -19.48 -4.03
N LYS A 165 -4.01 -20.79 -4.13
CA LYS A 165 -3.21 -21.72 -4.92
C LYS A 165 -3.18 -21.37 -6.40
N ASP A 166 -4.31 -20.89 -6.93
CA ASP A 166 -4.52 -20.61 -8.35
C ASP A 166 -4.17 -19.15 -8.73
N LEU A 167 -3.48 -18.43 -7.86
CA LEU A 167 -3.10 -17.05 -8.14
C LEU A 167 -2.08 -17.01 -9.29
N PRO A 168 -2.34 -16.30 -10.40
CA PRO A 168 -1.43 -16.25 -11.53
C PRO A 168 -0.07 -15.65 -11.13
N PRO A 169 1.03 -16.14 -11.70
CA PRO A 169 2.35 -15.56 -11.42
C PRO A 169 2.43 -14.12 -11.96
N LEU A 170 2.94 -13.21 -11.16
CA LEU A 170 3.27 -11.87 -11.62
C LEU A 170 4.63 -11.91 -12.35
N LYS A 171 4.57 -12.01 -13.68
CA LYS A 171 5.75 -11.99 -14.54
C LYS A 171 6.13 -10.55 -14.90
N LEU A 172 6.43 -9.75 -13.90
CA LEU A 172 6.83 -8.36 -14.08
C LEU A 172 8.08 -8.12 -13.22
N ASP A 173 9.18 -7.79 -13.89
CA ASP A 173 10.43 -7.39 -13.23
C ASP A 173 10.26 -6.05 -12.52
N GLU A 174 10.98 -5.83 -11.43
CA GLU A 174 10.86 -4.59 -10.65
C GLU A 174 11.37 -3.36 -11.41
N ILE A 175 12.38 -3.53 -12.24
CA ILE A 175 12.91 -2.43 -13.06
C ILE A 175 11.89 -2.06 -14.12
N GLU A 176 11.34 -3.05 -14.81
CA GLU A 176 10.27 -2.84 -15.78
C GLU A 176 9.05 -2.21 -15.12
N ASN A 177 8.60 -2.73 -13.97
CA ASN A 177 7.48 -2.17 -13.22
C ASN A 177 7.71 -0.69 -12.85
N LYS A 178 8.92 -0.36 -12.36
CA LYS A 178 9.25 1.03 -12.04
C LYS A 178 9.13 1.95 -13.26
N TYR A 179 9.66 1.53 -14.41
CA TYR A 179 9.58 2.34 -15.63
C TYR A 179 8.13 2.45 -16.15
N ARG A 180 7.34 1.38 -16.14
CA ARG A 180 5.93 1.42 -16.49
C ARG A 180 5.16 2.37 -15.58
N PHE A 181 5.39 2.29 -14.26
CA PHE A 181 4.79 3.18 -13.29
C PHE A 181 5.15 4.65 -13.55
N MET A 182 6.44 4.96 -13.82
CA MET A 182 6.87 6.32 -14.14
C MET A 182 6.21 6.82 -15.43
N ARG A 183 6.14 6.00 -16.49
CA ARG A 183 5.43 6.34 -17.74
C ARG A 183 3.94 6.54 -17.54
N TYR A 184 3.32 5.72 -16.69
CA TYR A 184 1.92 5.89 -16.30
C TYR A 184 1.70 7.26 -15.64
N LEU A 185 2.57 7.65 -14.70
CA LEU A 185 2.50 8.97 -14.08
C LEU A 185 2.71 10.10 -15.07
N GLU A 186 3.69 10.00 -15.98
CA GLU A 186 3.89 11.00 -17.05
C GLU A 186 2.64 11.20 -17.88
N ALA A 187 2.01 10.11 -18.28
CA ALA A 187 0.81 10.15 -19.12
C ALA A 187 -0.41 10.73 -18.37
N THR A 188 -0.60 10.35 -17.10
CA THR A 188 -1.76 10.75 -16.31
C THR A 188 -1.63 12.15 -15.71
N GLU A 189 -0.41 12.54 -15.28
CA GLU A 189 -0.15 13.85 -14.65
C GLU A 189 0.30 14.91 -15.67
N LYS A 190 0.54 14.51 -16.92
CA LYS A 190 1.04 15.37 -18.00
C LYS A 190 2.32 16.14 -17.62
N LYS A 191 3.22 15.45 -16.92
CA LYS A 191 4.51 15.98 -16.44
C LYS A 191 5.64 15.05 -16.84
N GLY A 192 6.74 15.59 -17.37
CA GLY A 192 7.97 14.82 -17.61
C GLY A 192 8.64 14.43 -16.30
N ILE A 193 8.70 13.13 -16.01
CA ILE A 193 9.33 12.59 -14.81
C ILE A 193 10.69 11.96 -15.14
N LEU A 194 10.75 11.20 -16.23
CA LEU A 194 11.99 10.54 -16.68
C LEU A 194 12.95 11.50 -17.38
N ASN A 195 12.41 12.52 -18.07
CA ASN A 195 13.18 13.56 -18.73
C ASN A 195 12.50 14.92 -18.51
N PRO A 196 12.75 15.59 -17.38
CA PRO A 196 12.08 16.85 -17.05
C PRO A 196 12.38 18.02 -18.02
N GLY A 197 13.29 17.84 -19.00
CA GLY A 197 13.57 18.80 -20.08
C GLY A 197 13.03 18.39 -21.45
N PHE A 198 12.37 17.26 -21.57
CA PHE A 198 11.74 16.81 -22.83
C PHE A 198 10.31 17.35 -22.89
N ASP A 199 10.12 18.41 -23.67
CA ASP A 199 8.78 18.92 -23.97
C ASP A 199 7.98 17.80 -24.65
N SER A 200 6.84 17.43 -24.09
CA SER A 200 5.92 16.39 -24.61
C SER A 200 5.17 16.88 -25.86
N LYS A 201 5.90 17.46 -26.80
CA LYS A 201 5.43 17.79 -28.15
C LYS A 201 5.97 16.75 -29.13
N LEU A 202 5.49 15.52 -29.01
CA LEU A 202 5.52 14.51 -30.07
C LEU A 202 4.19 13.78 -30.08
#